data_c45b388cca61f9bf92e829c8d224051d
#
_entry.id   c45b388cca61f9bf92e829c8d224051d
#
_cell.length_a   1.000
_cell.length_b   1.000
_cell.length_c   1.000
_cell.angle_alpha   90.00
_cell.angle_beta   90.00
_cell.angle_gamma   90.00
#
_symmetry.space_group_name_H-M   'P 1'
#
loop_
_entity.id
_entity.type
_entity.pdbx_description
1 polymer ?
#
loop_
_entity_poly.entity_id
_entity_poly.type
_entity_poly.pdbx_seq_one_letter_code
_entity_poly.pdbx_strand_id
1 'polypeptide(L)'
;MTDLAIQLPDANRRLDAIDRKILTVLQEDASLSVAEIGDRVGLSSTPCWKRIQRLEADGVILRRVALVDQNKIGLGISVFVSVESSDHSEAWLKTFASAVSAMPEVMEFYRMAGDVDTCCASWSPTWRAMTCSTKN
;
A
#
# COMPACT_ATOMS: atom_id res chain seq x y z
N MET A 1 32.12 -6.22 -3.77
CA MET A 1 30.94 -7.09 -3.96
C MET A 1 30.31 -7.22 -2.57
N THR A 2 29.41 -6.31 -2.24
CA THR A 2 28.74 -6.30 -0.94
C THR A 2 27.36 -6.91 -1.16
N ASP A 3 27.21 -8.08 -0.60
CA ASP A 3 25.99 -8.88 -0.63
C ASP A 3 24.87 -8.09 0.05
N LEU A 4 23.98 -7.48 -0.76
CA LEU A 4 22.77 -6.84 -0.28
C LEU A 4 21.75 -7.98 -0.09
N ALA A 5 22.01 -8.82 0.91
CA ALA A 5 21.00 -9.74 1.41
C ALA A 5 19.86 -8.89 1.95
N ILE A 6 18.81 -8.73 1.14
CA ILE A 6 17.52 -8.29 1.62
C ILE A 6 17.13 -9.30 2.70
N GLN A 7 17.36 -8.92 3.96
CA GLN A 7 16.79 -9.64 5.08
C GLN A 7 15.27 -9.47 4.98
N LEU A 8 14.65 -10.40 4.27
CA LEU A 8 13.22 -10.59 4.35
C LEU A 8 12.94 -10.87 5.83
N PRO A 9 12.11 -10.05 6.50
CA PRO A 9 11.70 -10.35 7.87
C PRO A 9 11.17 -11.78 7.86
N ASP A 10 11.45 -12.52 8.92
CA ASP A 10 11.16 -13.95 9.10
C ASP A 10 9.72 -14.29 8.67
N ALA A 11 9.52 -14.44 7.36
CA ALA A 11 8.23 -14.77 6.73
C ALA A 11 7.76 -16.19 7.14
N ASN A 12 8.48 -16.81 8.05
CA ASN A 12 8.26 -18.18 8.49
C ASN A 12 7.37 -18.27 9.75
N ARG A 13 6.80 -17.18 10.23
CA ARG A 13 5.68 -17.25 11.16
C ARG A 13 4.45 -17.69 10.36
N ARG A 14 4.27 -18.99 10.26
CA ARG A 14 3.21 -19.62 9.47
C ARG A 14 1.86 -19.11 9.95
N LEU A 15 1.24 -18.25 9.11
CA LEU A 15 -0.17 -17.92 9.23
C LEU A 15 -0.96 -19.24 9.13
N ASP A 16 -1.72 -19.56 10.16
CA ASP A 16 -2.60 -20.73 10.11
C ASP A 16 -3.84 -20.46 9.21
N ALA A 17 -4.66 -21.47 8.99
CA ALA A 17 -5.83 -21.34 8.14
C ALA A 17 -6.85 -20.32 8.66
N ILE A 18 -6.94 -20.17 9.99
CA ILE A 18 -7.86 -19.22 10.63
C ILE A 18 -7.32 -17.80 10.49
N ASP A 19 -6.01 -17.58 10.65
CA ASP A 19 -5.39 -16.27 10.44
C ASP A 19 -5.64 -15.77 9.01
N ARG A 20 -5.49 -16.65 8.02
CA ARG A 20 -5.78 -16.30 6.62
C ARG A 20 -7.25 -15.93 6.41
N LYS A 21 -8.19 -16.66 7.02
CA LYS A 21 -9.62 -16.31 6.97
C LYS A 21 -9.89 -14.94 7.60
N ILE A 22 -9.30 -14.65 8.75
CA ILE A 22 -9.42 -13.33 9.40
C ILE A 22 -8.90 -12.24 8.47
N LEU A 23 -7.72 -12.42 7.84
CA LEU A 23 -7.16 -11.45 6.90
C LEU A 23 -8.06 -11.26 5.68
N THR A 24 -8.62 -12.33 5.12
CA THR A 24 -9.57 -12.24 4.00
C THR A 24 -10.78 -11.40 4.37
N VAL A 25 -11.41 -11.67 5.53
CA VAL A 25 -12.57 -10.91 6.00
C VAL A 25 -12.22 -9.44 6.20
N LEU A 26 -11.06 -9.14 6.80
CA LEU A 26 -10.61 -7.76 7.03
C LEU A 26 -10.25 -7.01 5.74
N GLN A 27 -9.78 -7.72 4.70
CA GLN A 27 -9.50 -7.13 3.39
C GLN A 27 -10.79 -6.81 2.61
N GLU A 28 -11.87 -7.59 2.85
CA GLU A 28 -13.19 -7.33 2.26
C GLU A 28 -13.91 -6.18 3.00
N ASP A 29 -13.92 -6.22 4.33
CA ASP A 29 -14.58 -5.22 5.17
C ASP A 29 -13.90 -5.07 6.53
N ALA A 30 -13.09 -4.04 6.67
CA ALA A 30 -12.39 -3.71 7.91
C ALA A 30 -13.26 -2.99 8.96
N SER A 31 -14.52 -2.66 8.64
CA SER A 31 -15.46 -1.98 9.55
C SER A 31 -16.18 -2.94 10.50
N LEU A 32 -16.10 -4.24 10.23
CA LEU A 32 -16.73 -5.27 11.03
C LEU A 32 -16.21 -5.30 12.47
N SER A 33 -17.12 -5.54 13.40
CA SER A 33 -16.76 -5.80 14.79
C SER A 33 -16.02 -7.14 14.95
N VAL A 34 -15.27 -7.27 16.03
CA VAL A 34 -14.56 -8.54 16.33
C VAL A 34 -15.53 -9.72 16.48
N ALA A 35 -16.75 -9.47 16.94
CA ALA A 35 -17.78 -10.51 17.06
C ALA A 35 -18.20 -11.00 15.67
N GLU A 36 -18.51 -10.09 14.74
CA GLU A 36 -18.89 -10.41 13.37
C GLU A 36 -17.77 -11.12 12.61
N ILE A 37 -16.51 -10.68 12.81
CA ILE A 37 -15.34 -11.39 12.24
C ILE A 37 -15.25 -12.80 12.83
N GLY A 38 -15.40 -12.92 14.15
CA GLY A 38 -15.38 -14.21 14.84
C GLY A 38 -16.43 -15.18 14.27
N ASP A 39 -17.65 -14.73 14.10
CA ASP A 39 -18.74 -15.55 13.54
C ASP A 39 -18.42 -16.04 12.11
N ARG A 40 -17.83 -15.17 11.27
CA ARG A 40 -17.44 -15.55 9.89
C ARG A 40 -16.31 -16.57 9.82
N VAL A 41 -15.40 -16.53 10.80
CA VAL A 41 -14.24 -17.47 10.82
C VAL A 41 -14.42 -18.66 11.74
N GLY A 42 -15.57 -18.75 12.44
CA GLY A 42 -15.89 -19.85 13.36
C GLY A 42 -15.17 -19.75 14.70
N LEU A 43 -14.98 -18.53 15.22
CA LEU A 43 -14.39 -18.25 16.53
C LEU A 43 -15.31 -17.40 17.40
N SER A 44 -15.21 -17.55 18.72
CA SER A 44 -15.76 -16.55 19.63
C SER A 44 -14.90 -15.27 19.62
N SER A 45 -15.47 -14.15 20.11
CA SER A 45 -14.84 -12.84 20.04
C SER A 45 -13.45 -12.77 20.70
N THR A 46 -13.25 -13.39 21.86
CA THR A 46 -11.98 -13.32 22.58
C THR A 46 -10.80 -13.95 21.81
N PRO A 47 -10.86 -15.21 21.33
CA PRO A 47 -9.77 -15.77 20.53
C PRO A 47 -9.61 -15.05 19.18
N CYS A 48 -10.69 -14.55 18.58
CA CYS A 48 -10.61 -13.76 17.36
C CYS A 48 -9.82 -12.45 17.61
N TRP A 49 -10.16 -11.71 18.65
CA TRP A 49 -9.46 -10.49 19.06
C TRP A 49 -7.97 -10.73 19.30
N LYS A 50 -7.62 -11.79 20.06
CA LYS A 50 -6.22 -12.12 20.34
C LYS A 50 -5.40 -12.38 19.06
N ARG A 51 -6.03 -13.03 18.07
CA ARG A 51 -5.38 -13.28 16.77
C ARG A 51 -5.17 -11.99 15.98
N ILE A 52 -6.17 -11.11 15.92
CA ILE A 52 -6.06 -9.81 15.25
C ILE A 52 -4.95 -8.98 15.90
N GLN A 53 -4.93 -8.88 17.23
CA GLN A 53 -3.88 -8.16 17.95
C GLN A 53 -2.48 -8.73 17.67
N ARG A 54 -2.35 -10.04 17.58
CA ARG A 54 -1.08 -10.67 17.19
C ARG A 54 -0.68 -10.31 15.77
N LEU A 55 -1.63 -10.37 14.82
CA LEU A 55 -1.37 -10.02 13.41
C LEU A 55 -0.97 -8.55 13.24
N GLU A 56 -1.54 -7.64 14.04
CA GLU A 56 -1.16 -6.23 14.13
C GLU A 56 0.25 -6.07 14.75
N ALA A 57 0.51 -6.73 15.87
CA ALA A 57 1.80 -6.69 16.56
C ALA A 57 2.95 -7.29 15.72
N ASP A 58 2.66 -8.34 14.96
CA ASP A 58 3.61 -8.98 14.05
C ASP A 58 3.81 -8.19 12.74
N GLY A 59 3.09 -7.07 12.56
CA GLY A 59 3.17 -6.23 11.36
C GLY A 59 2.56 -6.85 10.10
N VAL A 60 1.78 -7.94 10.24
CA VAL A 60 1.03 -8.53 9.12
C VAL A 60 -0.12 -7.62 8.72
N ILE A 61 -0.81 -7.05 9.70
CA ILE A 61 -1.78 -5.96 9.50
C ILE A 61 -1.04 -4.66 9.80
N LEU A 62 -0.76 -3.88 8.76
CA LEU A 62 -0.05 -2.61 8.90
C LEU A 62 -0.96 -1.53 9.48
N ARG A 63 -2.18 -1.41 8.95
CA ARG A 63 -3.19 -0.42 9.35
C ARG A 63 -4.52 -0.74 8.69
N ARG A 64 -5.59 -0.15 9.22
CA ARG A 64 -6.91 -0.14 8.57
C ARG A 64 -7.12 1.22 7.93
N VAL A 65 -7.61 1.24 6.70
CA VAL A 65 -7.86 2.47 5.93
C VAL A 65 -9.27 2.46 5.38
N ALA A 66 -9.84 3.65 5.19
CA ALA A 66 -11.08 3.81 4.45
C ALA A 66 -10.76 3.99 2.96
N LEU A 67 -11.49 3.29 2.10
CA LEU A 67 -11.48 3.55 0.66
C LEU A 67 -12.48 4.66 0.36
N VAL A 68 -12.01 5.70 -0.32
CA VAL A 68 -12.82 6.87 -0.65
C VAL A 68 -13.17 6.84 -2.14
N ASP A 69 -14.44 7.10 -2.46
CA ASP A 69 -14.86 7.27 -3.85
C ASP A 69 -14.31 8.58 -4.39
N GLN A 70 -13.28 8.49 -5.23
CA GLN A 70 -12.59 9.62 -5.83
C GLN A 70 -13.52 10.55 -6.61
N ASN A 71 -14.56 10.02 -7.25
CA ASN A 71 -15.51 10.84 -8.02
C ASN A 71 -16.34 11.74 -7.10
N LYS A 72 -16.71 11.25 -5.91
CA LYS A 72 -17.49 12.00 -4.93
C LYS A 72 -16.72 13.11 -4.24
N ILE A 73 -15.41 13.03 -4.21
CA ILE A 73 -14.51 14.08 -3.68
C ILE A 73 -13.91 14.97 -4.75
N GLY A 74 -14.36 14.83 -6.02
CA GLY A 74 -13.92 15.67 -7.12
C GLY A 74 -12.56 15.29 -7.73
N LEU A 75 -12.04 14.11 -7.46
CA LEU A 75 -10.78 13.59 -7.99
C LEU A 75 -11.04 12.51 -9.05
N GLY A 76 -11.86 12.83 -10.06
CA GLY A 76 -12.39 11.86 -11.02
C GLY A 76 -11.38 11.29 -12.03
N ILE A 77 -10.11 11.70 -11.99
CA ILE A 77 -9.10 11.23 -12.94
C ILE A 77 -8.00 10.47 -12.18
N SER A 78 -7.85 9.18 -12.53
CA SER A 78 -6.68 8.40 -12.13
C SER A 78 -5.63 8.45 -13.24
N VAL A 79 -4.42 8.75 -12.88
CA VAL A 79 -3.32 8.89 -13.85
C VAL A 79 -2.15 8.05 -13.42
N PHE A 80 -1.57 7.36 -14.41
CA PHE A 80 -0.31 6.64 -14.28
C PHE A 80 0.75 7.36 -15.09
N VAL A 81 1.80 7.82 -14.41
CA VAL A 81 2.92 8.52 -15.04
C VAL A 81 4.12 7.61 -15.07
N SER A 82 4.61 7.32 -16.26
CA SER A 82 5.88 6.62 -16.45
C SER A 82 7.02 7.63 -16.43
N VAL A 83 8.06 7.37 -15.67
CA VAL A 83 9.26 8.19 -15.58
C VAL A 83 10.44 7.37 -16.04
N GLU A 84 11.16 7.90 -17.03
CA GLU A 84 12.42 7.37 -17.54
C GLU A 84 13.55 8.32 -17.10
N SER A 85 14.66 7.77 -16.63
CA SER A 85 15.83 8.53 -16.22
C SER A 85 17.08 7.99 -16.88
N SER A 86 17.98 8.87 -17.29
CA SER A 86 19.32 8.49 -17.72
C SER A 86 20.26 8.20 -16.54
N ASP A 87 19.89 8.59 -15.32
CA ASP A 87 20.65 8.35 -14.09
C ASP A 87 19.95 7.28 -13.25
N HIS A 88 20.58 6.11 -13.14
CA HIS A 88 20.10 4.98 -12.35
C HIS A 88 20.83 4.86 -11.01
N SER A 89 21.52 5.93 -10.56
CA SER A 89 22.22 5.93 -9.28
C SER A 89 21.27 5.82 -8.09
N GLU A 90 21.74 5.21 -7.02
CA GLU A 90 20.98 5.11 -5.77
C GLU A 90 20.69 6.50 -5.17
N ALA A 91 21.60 7.45 -5.36
CA ALA A 91 21.45 8.84 -4.91
C ALA A 91 20.30 9.53 -5.64
N TRP A 92 20.23 9.39 -6.97
CA TRP A 92 19.13 9.92 -7.76
C TRP A 92 17.79 9.32 -7.33
N LEU A 93 17.73 7.98 -7.21
CA LEU A 93 16.51 7.28 -6.82
C LEU A 93 16.00 7.73 -5.44
N LYS A 94 16.90 7.92 -4.46
CA LYS A 94 16.56 8.45 -3.15
C LYS A 94 15.97 9.86 -3.21
N THR A 95 16.60 10.74 -3.98
CA THR A 95 16.15 12.13 -4.16
C THR A 95 14.79 12.15 -4.84
N PHE A 96 14.63 11.40 -5.91
CA PHE A 96 13.37 11.27 -6.63
C PHE A 96 12.25 10.72 -5.74
N ALA A 97 12.50 9.61 -5.03
CA ALA A 97 11.52 9.01 -4.12
C ALA A 97 11.08 10.00 -3.03
N SER A 98 12.01 10.77 -2.47
CA SER A 98 11.71 11.79 -1.47
C SER A 98 10.84 12.92 -2.04
N ALA A 99 11.15 13.39 -3.24
CA ALA A 99 10.39 14.45 -3.90
C ALA A 99 8.97 13.98 -4.24
N VAL A 100 8.84 12.79 -4.84
CA VAL A 100 7.54 12.22 -5.22
C VAL A 100 6.66 11.90 -4.00
N SER A 101 7.26 11.36 -2.92
CA SER A 101 6.53 11.07 -1.67
C SER A 101 6.05 12.33 -0.94
N ALA A 102 6.63 13.50 -1.23
CA ALA A 102 6.19 14.77 -0.66
C ALA A 102 5.01 15.40 -1.45
N MET A 103 4.67 14.89 -2.62
CA MET A 103 3.57 15.39 -3.44
C MET A 103 2.24 14.79 -2.95
N PRO A 104 1.28 15.60 -2.47
CA PRO A 104 0.00 15.09 -1.95
C PRO A 104 -0.89 14.45 -3.02
N GLU A 105 -0.66 14.77 -4.30
CA GLU A 105 -1.38 14.21 -5.42
C GLU A 105 -0.91 12.79 -5.78
N VAL A 106 0.28 12.38 -5.35
CA VAL A 106 0.84 11.06 -5.63
C VAL A 106 0.39 10.10 -4.53
N MET A 107 -0.35 9.09 -4.94
CA MET A 107 -0.87 8.06 -4.04
C MET A 107 0.17 6.96 -3.81
N GLU A 108 0.80 6.53 -4.88
CA GLU A 108 1.76 5.43 -4.88
C GLU A 108 2.79 5.62 -5.98
N PHE A 109 3.99 5.11 -5.78
CA PHE A 109 4.97 4.98 -6.84
C PHE A 109 5.65 3.61 -6.77
N TYR A 110 6.01 3.08 -7.93
CA TYR A 110 6.57 1.76 -8.08
C TYR A 110 7.84 1.82 -8.92
N ARG A 111 8.88 1.09 -8.49
CA ARG A 111 10.01 0.81 -9.35
C ARG A 111 9.60 -0.26 -10.35
N MET A 112 9.84 0.01 -11.61
CA MET A 112 9.51 -0.90 -12.71
C MET A 112 10.72 -1.74 -13.09
N ALA A 113 10.47 -2.90 -13.67
CA ALA A 113 11.47 -3.70 -14.34
C ALA A 113 11.16 -3.65 -15.85
N GLY A 114 12.14 -3.27 -16.66
CA GLY A 114 11.99 -3.10 -18.10
C GLY A 114 12.46 -1.71 -18.55
N ASP A 115 11.87 -1.20 -19.63
CA ASP A 115 12.29 0.05 -20.28
C ASP A 115 11.88 1.31 -19.49
N VAL A 116 10.96 1.19 -18.54
CA VAL A 116 10.50 2.28 -17.68
C VAL A 116 11.03 2.10 -16.27
N ASP A 117 11.69 3.11 -15.71
CA ASP A 117 12.31 3.03 -14.39
C ASP A 117 11.31 3.09 -13.25
N THR A 118 10.32 3.97 -13.35
CA THR A 118 9.37 4.24 -12.28
C THR A 118 7.98 4.53 -12.84
N CYS A 119 6.95 4.07 -12.15
CA CYS A 119 5.56 4.41 -12.40
C CYS A 119 4.94 5.04 -11.15
N CYS A 120 4.31 6.20 -11.30
CA CYS A 120 3.57 6.89 -10.24
C CYS A 120 2.08 6.81 -10.53
N ALA A 121 1.28 6.48 -9.51
CA ALA A 121 -0.18 6.58 -9.56
C ALA A 121 -0.62 7.83 -8.81
N SER A 122 -1.46 8.65 -9.42
CA SER A 122 -2.01 9.86 -8.81
C SER A 122 -3.47 10.06 -9.13
N TRP A 123 -4.17 10.81 -8.27
CA TRP A 123 -5.54 11.27 -8.49
C TRP A 123 -5.55 12.78 -8.72
N SER A 124 -6.32 13.21 -9.71
CA SER A 124 -6.42 14.62 -10.06
C SER A 124 -7.87 15.02 -10.37
N PRO A 125 -8.29 16.24 -10.00
CA PRO A 125 -9.61 16.75 -10.38
C PRO A 125 -9.71 17.04 -11.88
N THR A 126 -8.61 17.44 -12.51
CA THR A 126 -8.58 17.77 -13.94
C THR A 126 -7.23 17.46 -14.55
N TRP A 127 -7.21 17.18 -15.87
CA TRP A 127 -5.98 17.00 -16.65
C TRP A 127 -5.03 18.21 -16.58
N ARG A 128 -5.59 19.43 -16.44
CA ARG A 128 -4.80 20.66 -16.33
C ARG A 128 -4.06 20.80 -15.00
N ALA A 129 -4.61 20.31 -13.91
CA ALA A 129 -3.96 20.37 -12.60
C ALA A 129 -2.67 19.54 -12.60
N MET A 130 -2.65 18.46 -13.35
CA MET A 130 -1.52 17.55 -13.46
C MET A 130 -0.33 18.14 -14.24
N THR A 131 -0.59 18.93 -15.31
CA THR A 131 0.46 19.56 -16.10
C THR A 131 1.19 20.69 -15.34
N CYS A 132 0.63 21.15 -14.23
CA CYS A 132 1.26 22.18 -13.40
C CYS A 132 2.30 21.58 -12.43
N SER A 133 2.12 20.32 -12.01
CA SER A 133 3.02 19.63 -11.08
C SER A 133 4.30 19.07 -11.73
N THR A 134 4.32 18.93 -13.05
CA THR A 134 5.47 18.37 -13.81
C THR A 134 6.46 19.42 -14.33
N LYS A 135 6.30 20.69 -13.95
CA LYS A 135 7.11 21.81 -14.47
C LYS A 135 8.16 22.35 -13.48
N ASN A 136 8.64 21.55 -12.54
CA ASN A 136 9.80 21.95 -11.72
C ASN A 136 10.95 20.97 -11.90
#